data_d7f49cacdfd011cb98b7d7d518372fa8
#
_entry.id   d7f49cacdfd011cb98b7d7d518372fa8
#
_cell.length_a   1.000
_cell.length_b   1.000
_cell.length_c   1.000
_cell.angle_alpha   90.00
_cell.angle_beta   90.00
_cell.angle_gamma   90.00
#
_symmetry.space_group_name_H-M   'P 1'
#
loop_
_entity.id
_entity.type
_entity.pdbx_description
1 polymer ?
#
loop_
_entity_poly.entity_id
_entity_poly.type
_entity_poly.pdbx_seq_one_letter_code
_entity_poly.pdbx_strand_id
1 'polypeptide(L)'
;RRHLYDFLQYKYGAEDMALRSVDMRFIENFHFYLSTVRRLKTVSLNDYLILLCKIVRLAVKRRILGRYPFTGYKLETPPKLHRHLTGEQLAKLMAANLPTYRLCHTRDLFVFSAFTGLGRAEMAELSESHIVTDENGSKWIYIHRLKTKVECRIKLLDIPLKIMEKYKGEGTDGRLFYVPATSSLCRSLKIIGDICGLDCHLTYYMARHTYATEICLSNGVPIETISRMMGHSNIRTTQIYAEITNQKVRKDFGILSEKTRNRYSLPEDNMPSRVY
;
A
#
# COMPACT_ATOMS: atom_id res chain seq x y z
N ARG A 1 22.42 2.63 -13.55
CA ARG A 1 23.67 2.81 -14.30
C ARG A 1 23.98 4.30 -14.52
N ARG A 2 23.09 5.10 -15.12
CA ARG A 2 23.33 6.51 -15.46
C ARG A 2 23.77 7.36 -14.25
N HIS A 3 23.06 7.35 -13.13
CA HIS A 3 23.44 8.14 -11.96
C HIS A 3 24.81 7.80 -11.37
N LEU A 4 25.23 6.52 -11.44
CA LEU A 4 26.56 6.13 -10.98
C LEU A 4 27.65 6.64 -11.94
N TYR A 5 27.41 6.54 -13.24
CA TYR A 5 28.31 7.09 -14.25
C TYR A 5 28.46 8.61 -14.08
N ASP A 6 27.35 9.34 -14.02
CA ASP A 6 27.34 10.80 -13.82
C ASP A 6 28.08 11.20 -12.53
N PHE A 7 27.95 10.39 -11.45
CA PHE A 7 28.67 10.61 -10.20
C PHE A 7 30.19 10.39 -10.33
N LEU A 8 30.60 9.33 -11.02
CA LEU A 8 32.04 9.08 -11.26
C LEU A 8 32.67 10.23 -12.04
N GLN A 9 32.02 10.73 -13.07
CA GLN A 9 32.44 11.91 -13.81
C GLN A 9 32.51 13.16 -12.92
N TYR A 10 31.44 13.40 -12.14
CA TYR A 10 31.34 14.60 -11.29
C TYR A 10 32.41 14.62 -10.17
N LYS A 11 32.65 13.49 -9.52
CA LYS A 11 33.50 13.43 -8.32
C LYS A 11 34.96 13.10 -8.63
N TYR A 12 35.18 12.24 -9.63
CA TYR A 12 36.49 11.65 -9.91
C TYR A 12 37.01 11.92 -11.32
N GLY A 13 36.20 12.55 -12.22
CA GLY A 13 36.59 12.77 -13.60
C GLY A 13 36.83 11.48 -14.41
N ALA A 14 36.20 10.36 -13.95
CA ALA A 14 36.47 9.04 -14.50
C ALA A 14 35.17 8.42 -15.04
N GLU A 15 35.27 7.61 -16.09
CA GLU A 15 34.14 6.87 -16.68
C GLU A 15 33.87 5.55 -15.93
N ASP A 16 34.89 4.98 -15.33
CA ASP A 16 34.81 3.74 -14.56
C ASP A 16 35.80 3.76 -13.40
N MET A 17 35.58 2.87 -12.44
CA MET A 17 36.41 2.75 -11.24
C MET A 17 36.56 1.28 -10.85
N ALA A 18 37.78 0.92 -10.44
CA ALA A 18 38.03 -0.42 -9.91
C ALA A 18 37.17 -0.68 -8.66
N LEU A 19 36.46 -1.81 -8.62
CA LEU A 19 35.57 -2.14 -7.50
C LEU A 19 36.31 -2.23 -6.15
N ARG A 20 37.63 -2.49 -6.18
CA ARG A 20 38.51 -2.51 -4.98
C ARG A 20 38.72 -1.14 -4.38
N SER A 21 38.49 -0.06 -5.13
CA SER A 21 38.62 1.32 -4.66
C SER A 21 37.32 1.86 -4.00
N VAL A 22 36.26 1.05 -3.98
CA VAL A 22 34.98 1.42 -3.40
C VAL A 22 35.04 1.19 -1.89
N ASP A 23 34.99 2.27 -1.13
CA ASP A 23 35.06 2.30 0.33
C ASP A 23 33.84 3.00 0.96
N MET A 24 33.86 3.20 2.29
CA MET A 24 32.79 3.92 3.01
C MET A 24 32.61 5.35 2.47
N ARG A 25 33.70 6.05 2.18
CA ARG A 25 33.65 7.43 1.65
C ARG A 25 32.98 7.47 0.25
N PHE A 26 33.13 6.42 -0.51
CA PHE A 26 32.48 6.32 -1.82
C PHE A 26 30.96 6.33 -1.70
N ILE A 27 30.37 5.48 -0.82
CA ILE A 27 28.91 5.43 -0.66
C ILE A 27 28.38 6.73 -0.02
N GLU A 28 29.08 7.34 0.91
CA GLU A 28 28.73 8.64 1.51
C GLU A 28 28.73 9.76 0.48
N ASN A 29 29.76 9.84 -0.35
CA ASN A 29 29.85 10.81 -1.44
C ASN A 29 28.77 10.58 -2.51
N PHE A 30 28.47 9.31 -2.82
CA PHE A 30 27.38 8.99 -3.76
C PHE A 30 26.01 9.36 -3.18
N HIS A 31 25.79 9.12 -1.89
CA HIS A 31 24.60 9.58 -1.18
C HIS A 31 24.46 11.11 -1.27
N PHE A 32 25.52 11.83 -0.90
CA PHE A 32 25.55 13.29 -0.97
C PHE A 32 25.28 13.81 -2.38
N TYR A 33 25.88 13.21 -3.40
CA TYR A 33 25.61 13.55 -4.80
C TYR A 33 24.15 13.35 -5.18
N LEU A 34 23.57 12.21 -4.82
CA LEU A 34 22.16 11.90 -5.12
C LEU A 34 21.19 12.85 -4.41
N SER A 35 21.47 13.22 -3.16
CA SER A 35 20.62 14.11 -2.37
C SER A 35 20.76 15.58 -2.77
N THR A 36 21.97 16.06 -2.95
CA THR A 36 22.26 17.49 -3.11
C THR A 36 22.31 17.91 -4.58
N VAL A 37 23.09 17.20 -5.40
CA VAL A 37 23.28 17.54 -6.82
C VAL A 37 22.10 17.09 -7.66
N ARG A 38 21.64 15.84 -7.45
CA ARG A 38 20.48 15.26 -8.18
C ARG A 38 19.15 15.58 -7.52
N ARG A 39 19.14 16.06 -6.28
CA ARG A 39 17.95 16.44 -5.51
C ARG A 39 16.88 15.34 -5.49
N LEU A 40 17.32 14.09 -5.36
CA LEU A 40 16.41 12.95 -5.29
C LEU A 40 15.73 12.89 -3.92
N LYS A 41 14.46 12.48 -3.91
CA LYS A 41 13.75 12.18 -2.65
C LYS A 41 14.35 10.92 -2.00
N THR A 42 14.34 10.86 -0.67
CA THR A 42 14.93 9.78 0.15
C THR A 42 14.56 8.37 -0.34
N VAL A 43 13.31 8.15 -0.76
CA VAL A 43 12.87 6.84 -1.30
C VAL A 43 13.68 6.45 -2.54
N SER A 44 13.73 7.34 -3.55
CA SER A 44 14.46 7.07 -4.81
C SER A 44 15.97 6.99 -4.59
N LEU A 45 16.49 7.83 -3.70
CA LEU A 45 17.90 7.81 -3.30
C LEU A 45 18.27 6.45 -2.69
N ASN A 46 17.46 5.96 -1.74
CA ASN A 46 17.66 4.66 -1.12
C ASN A 46 17.63 3.50 -2.11
N ASP A 47 16.77 3.53 -3.14
CA ASP A 47 16.73 2.50 -4.16
C ASP A 47 18.08 2.37 -4.89
N TYR A 48 18.73 3.49 -5.21
CA TYR A 48 20.06 3.48 -5.84
C TYR A 48 21.15 2.97 -4.88
N LEU A 49 21.11 3.38 -3.62
CA LEU A 49 22.07 2.92 -2.60
C LEU A 49 21.91 1.43 -2.29
N ILE A 50 20.66 0.94 -2.20
CA ILE A 50 20.36 -0.48 -2.01
C ILE A 50 20.91 -1.30 -3.19
N LEU A 51 20.76 -0.80 -4.41
CA LEU A 51 21.28 -1.47 -5.60
C LEU A 51 22.81 -1.53 -5.58
N LEU A 52 23.49 -0.44 -5.23
CA LEU A 52 24.94 -0.40 -5.05
C LEU A 52 25.39 -1.41 -3.98
N CYS A 53 24.75 -1.40 -2.81
CA CYS A 53 25.03 -2.34 -1.73
C CYS A 53 24.86 -3.80 -2.18
N LYS A 54 23.83 -4.11 -2.97
CA LYS A 54 23.63 -5.47 -3.53
C LYS A 54 24.73 -5.88 -4.46
N ILE A 55 25.19 -5.01 -5.35
CA ILE A 55 26.29 -5.28 -6.27
C ILE A 55 27.59 -5.57 -5.50
N VAL A 56 27.91 -4.73 -4.51
CA VAL A 56 29.09 -4.89 -3.69
C VAL A 56 29.06 -6.17 -2.83
N ARG A 57 27.89 -6.52 -2.25
CA ARG A 57 27.71 -7.81 -1.55
C ARG A 57 27.89 -9.00 -2.48
N LEU A 58 27.42 -8.90 -3.73
CA LEU A 58 27.63 -9.93 -4.73
C LEU A 58 29.13 -10.12 -5.06
N ALA A 59 29.87 -9.01 -5.14
CA ALA A 59 31.32 -9.04 -5.36
C ALA A 59 32.07 -9.71 -4.20
N VAL A 60 31.67 -9.47 -2.96
CA VAL A 60 32.21 -10.18 -1.79
C VAL A 60 31.86 -11.67 -1.86
N LYS A 61 30.60 -12.02 -2.15
CA LYS A 61 30.17 -13.43 -2.31
C LYS A 61 30.97 -14.16 -3.40
N ARG A 62 31.34 -13.46 -4.48
CA ARG A 62 32.16 -13.99 -5.59
C ARG A 62 33.67 -13.91 -5.33
N ARG A 63 34.09 -13.52 -4.13
CA ARG A 63 35.51 -13.35 -3.73
C ARG A 63 36.29 -12.33 -4.57
N ILE A 64 35.61 -11.41 -5.27
CA ILE A 64 36.23 -10.28 -5.97
C ILE A 64 36.71 -9.24 -4.97
N LEU A 65 35.96 -9.07 -3.87
CA LEU A 65 36.32 -8.27 -2.71
C LEU A 65 36.52 -9.18 -1.48
N GLY A 66 37.54 -8.92 -0.68
CA GLY A 66 37.85 -9.69 0.52
C GLY A 66 36.88 -9.41 1.68
N ARG A 67 36.34 -8.18 1.75
CA ARG A 67 35.41 -7.76 2.81
C ARG A 67 34.37 -6.78 2.27
N TYR A 68 33.26 -6.65 3.00
CA TYR A 68 32.20 -5.67 2.66
C TYR A 68 32.61 -4.27 3.12
N PRO A 69 32.78 -3.30 2.20
CA PRO A 69 33.35 -2.00 2.54
C PRO A 69 32.35 -1.04 3.22
N PHE A 70 31.05 -1.31 3.19
CA PHE A 70 29.98 -0.44 3.71
C PHE A 70 29.46 -0.90 5.07
N THR A 71 30.29 -1.58 5.86
CA THR A 71 29.91 -2.04 7.20
C THR A 71 29.61 -0.83 8.09
N GLY A 72 28.39 -0.78 8.68
CA GLY A 72 27.95 0.34 9.49
C GLY A 72 27.21 1.45 8.74
N TYR A 73 27.21 1.47 7.40
CA TYR A 73 26.43 2.43 6.64
C TYR A 73 24.93 2.17 6.83
N LYS A 74 24.19 3.22 7.22
CA LYS A 74 22.73 3.16 7.44
C LYS A 74 22.03 4.01 6.39
N LEU A 75 21.02 3.42 5.75
CA LEU A 75 20.12 4.16 4.88
C LEU A 75 19.21 5.08 5.71
N GLU A 76 18.90 6.23 5.17
CA GLU A 76 17.90 7.11 5.77
C GLU A 76 16.53 6.42 5.76
N THR A 77 15.76 6.60 6.84
CA THR A 77 14.39 6.11 6.88
C THR A 77 13.48 7.15 6.24
N PRO A 78 12.88 6.87 5.07
CA PRO A 78 11.97 7.81 4.46
C PRO A 78 10.72 7.97 5.34
N PRO A 79 10.09 9.17 5.35
CA PRO A 79 8.84 9.36 6.07
C PRO A 79 7.78 8.39 5.52
N LYS A 80 7.12 7.67 6.43
CA LYS A 80 6.01 6.75 6.08
C LYS A 80 4.78 7.59 5.75
N LEU A 81 4.61 7.92 4.48
CA LEU A 81 3.42 8.60 3.97
C LEU A 81 2.44 7.53 3.44
N HIS A 82 1.77 6.82 4.36
CA HIS A 82 0.65 5.96 3.99
C HIS A 82 -0.61 6.81 3.91
N ARG A 83 -0.88 7.32 2.72
CA ARG A 83 -2.08 8.11 2.46
C ARG A 83 -3.22 7.19 2.07
N HIS A 84 -4.31 7.23 2.82
CA HIS A 84 -5.60 6.66 2.49
C HIS A 84 -6.64 7.79 2.54
N LEU A 85 -7.79 7.58 1.95
CA LEU A 85 -8.92 8.48 2.12
C LEU A 85 -9.64 8.13 3.43
N THR A 86 -10.04 9.17 4.18
CA THR A 86 -10.99 9.00 5.28
C THR A 86 -12.38 8.64 4.75
N GLY A 87 -13.29 8.15 5.61
CA GLY A 87 -14.66 7.87 5.22
C GLY A 87 -15.37 9.08 4.62
N GLU A 88 -15.17 10.27 5.19
CA GLU A 88 -15.72 11.53 4.68
C GLU A 88 -15.15 11.87 3.29
N GLN A 89 -13.85 11.75 3.09
CA GLN A 89 -13.20 11.99 1.80
C GLN A 89 -13.68 11.00 0.74
N LEU A 90 -13.81 9.72 1.11
CA LEU A 90 -14.33 8.68 0.22
C LEU A 90 -15.78 8.95 -0.15
N ALA A 91 -16.64 9.30 0.82
CA ALA A 91 -18.03 9.66 0.58
C ALA A 91 -18.15 10.88 -0.35
N LYS A 92 -17.34 11.93 -0.11
CA LYS A 92 -17.26 13.12 -0.96
C LYS A 92 -16.87 12.78 -2.39
N LEU A 93 -15.87 11.91 -2.57
CA LEU A 93 -15.43 11.42 -3.89
C LEU A 93 -16.53 10.62 -4.60
N MET A 94 -17.24 9.77 -3.88
CA MET A 94 -18.34 8.96 -4.43
C MET A 94 -19.53 9.84 -4.86
N ALA A 95 -19.85 10.88 -4.11
CA ALA A 95 -20.96 11.80 -4.39
C ALA A 95 -20.62 12.87 -5.44
N ALA A 96 -19.36 13.00 -5.86
CA ALA A 96 -18.92 14.07 -6.73
C ALA A 96 -19.62 14.02 -8.12
N ASN A 97 -20.17 15.18 -8.53
CA ASN A 97 -20.68 15.37 -9.88
C ASN A 97 -19.49 15.66 -10.82
N LEU A 98 -19.16 14.68 -11.66
CA LEU A 98 -18.01 14.75 -12.57
C LEU A 98 -18.48 15.01 -14.00
N PRO A 99 -17.83 15.95 -14.72
CA PRO A 99 -18.33 16.47 -15.99
C PRO A 99 -18.16 15.52 -17.18
N THR A 100 -17.41 14.42 -17.06
CA THR A 100 -17.17 13.52 -18.19
C THR A 100 -17.26 12.05 -17.78
N TYR A 101 -17.72 11.21 -18.74
CA TYR A 101 -17.74 9.76 -18.58
C TYR A 101 -16.38 9.21 -18.10
N ARG A 102 -15.29 9.65 -18.70
CA ARG A 102 -13.93 9.21 -18.33
C ARG A 102 -13.62 9.44 -16.85
N LEU A 103 -14.02 10.59 -16.30
CA LEU A 103 -13.80 10.90 -14.88
C LEU A 103 -14.72 10.06 -14.00
N CYS A 104 -15.99 9.89 -14.37
CA CYS A 104 -16.94 9.01 -13.67
C CYS A 104 -16.42 7.57 -13.65
N HIS A 105 -15.99 7.04 -14.79
CA HIS A 105 -15.45 5.70 -14.90
C HIS A 105 -14.17 5.52 -14.05
N THR A 106 -13.24 6.49 -14.10
CA THR A 106 -12.02 6.46 -13.27
C THR A 106 -12.36 6.48 -11.79
N ARG A 107 -13.31 7.33 -11.35
CA ARG A 107 -13.80 7.36 -9.97
C ARG A 107 -14.35 6.00 -9.55
N ASP A 108 -15.20 5.40 -10.36
CA ASP A 108 -15.86 4.14 -10.04
C ASP A 108 -14.88 2.97 -10.00
N LEU A 109 -13.86 2.93 -10.87
CA LEU A 109 -12.73 1.99 -10.76
C LEU A 109 -11.94 2.19 -9.46
N PHE A 110 -11.71 3.44 -9.05
CA PHE A 110 -11.06 3.75 -7.77
C PHE A 110 -11.91 3.28 -6.59
N VAL A 111 -13.21 3.55 -6.60
CA VAL A 111 -14.16 3.13 -5.57
C VAL A 111 -14.23 1.60 -5.51
N PHE A 112 -14.33 0.92 -6.64
CA PHE A 112 -14.30 -0.54 -6.67
C PHE A 112 -13.03 -1.10 -6.02
N SER A 113 -11.87 -0.53 -6.35
CA SER A 113 -10.60 -0.89 -5.71
C SER A 113 -10.58 -0.55 -4.20
N ALA A 114 -11.22 0.55 -3.78
CA ALA A 114 -11.33 0.95 -2.38
C ALA A 114 -12.23 0.02 -1.55
N PHE A 115 -13.12 -0.73 -2.19
CA PHE A 115 -14.01 -1.70 -1.53
C PHE A 115 -13.60 -3.16 -1.73
N THR A 116 -12.60 -3.44 -2.57
CA THR A 116 -12.11 -4.80 -2.83
C THR A 116 -10.63 -4.99 -2.52
N GLY A 117 -9.88 -3.91 -2.40
CA GLY A 117 -8.44 -3.95 -2.21
C GLY A 117 -7.65 -4.41 -3.44
N LEU A 118 -8.28 -4.64 -4.58
CA LEU A 118 -7.61 -5.03 -5.81
C LEU A 118 -6.73 -3.90 -6.33
N GLY A 119 -5.52 -4.24 -6.77
CA GLY A 119 -4.65 -3.29 -7.47
C GLY A 119 -5.05 -3.12 -8.92
N ARG A 120 -4.44 -2.11 -9.60
CA ARG A 120 -4.74 -1.84 -11.02
C ARG A 120 -4.55 -3.07 -11.92
N ALA A 121 -3.48 -3.82 -11.68
CA ALA A 121 -3.15 -4.98 -12.50
C ALA A 121 -4.21 -6.08 -12.38
N GLU A 122 -4.65 -6.38 -11.15
CA GLU A 122 -5.71 -7.35 -10.89
C GLU A 122 -7.05 -6.86 -11.43
N MET A 123 -7.35 -5.57 -11.33
CA MET A 123 -8.54 -4.97 -11.93
C MET A 123 -8.58 -5.13 -13.46
N ALA A 124 -7.43 -5.00 -14.11
CA ALA A 124 -7.34 -5.16 -15.57
C ALA A 124 -7.51 -6.62 -16.05
N GLU A 125 -7.24 -7.58 -15.17
CA GLU A 125 -7.39 -9.01 -15.44
C GLU A 125 -8.75 -9.57 -14.95
N LEU A 126 -9.53 -8.78 -14.20
CA LEU A 126 -10.76 -9.23 -13.57
C LEU A 126 -11.81 -9.58 -14.65
N SER A 127 -12.35 -10.79 -14.59
CA SER A 127 -13.33 -11.34 -15.52
C SER A 127 -14.49 -12.02 -14.78
N GLU A 128 -15.56 -12.37 -15.46
CA GLU A 128 -16.69 -13.08 -14.86
C GLU A 128 -16.28 -14.44 -14.25
N SER A 129 -15.28 -15.11 -14.82
CA SER A 129 -14.77 -16.38 -14.29
C SER A 129 -14.16 -16.26 -12.89
N HIS A 130 -13.78 -15.06 -12.47
CA HIS A 130 -13.30 -14.80 -11.12
C HIS A 130 -14.42 -14.55 -10.11
N ILE A 131 -15.69 -14.46 -10.56
CA ILE A 131 -16.84 -14.20 -9.69
C ILE A 131 -17.54 -15.52 -9.36
N VAL A 132 -17.56 -15.86 -8.09
CA VAL A 132 -18.20 -17.08 -7.58
C VAL A 132 -19.34 -16.69 -6.66
N THR A 133 -20.49 -17.34 -6.81
CA THR A 133 -21.63 -17.17 -5.91
C THR A 133 -21.61 -18.32 -4.89
N ASP A 134 -21.65 -18.00 -3.61
CA ASP A 134 -21.71 -18.98 -2.52
C ASP A 134 -23.16 -19.52 -2.33
N GLU A 135 -23.29 -20.50 -1.44
CA GLU A 135 -24.59 -21.15 -1.10
C GLU A 135 -25.63 -20.15 -0.58
N ASN A 136 -25.20 -19.03 -0.01
CA ASN A 136 -26.06 -17.98 0.52
C ASN A 136 -26.38 -16.87 -0.51
N GLY A 137 -25.99 -17.06 -1.77
CA GLY A 137 -26.20 -16.08 -2.84
C GLY A 137 -25.22 -14.89 -2.80
N SER A 138 -24.23 -14.89 -1.89
CA SER A 138 -23.22 -13.83 -1.85
C SER A 138 -22.19 -14.04 -2.95
N LYS A 139 -21.80 -12.95 -3.60
CA LYS A 139 -20.77 -12.98 -4.65
C LYS A 139 -19.39 -12.70 -4.07
N TRP A 140 -18.41 -13.43 -4.55
CA TRP A 140 -17.01 -13.37 -4.14
C TRP A 140 -16.10 -13.25 -5.35
N ILE A 141 -14.99 -12.53 -5.19
CA ILE A 141 -13.88 -12.54 -6.13
C ILE A 141 -12.84 -13.56 -5.66
N TYR A 142 -12.50 -14.49 -6.55
CA TYR A 142 -11.39 -15.45 -6.40
C TYR A 142 -10.35 -15.13 -7.47
N ILE A 143 -9.22 -14.55 -7.05
CA ILE A 143 -8.17 -14.14 -7.99
C ILE A 143 -6.80 -14.35 -7.36
N HIS A 144 -5.80 -14.70 -8.17
CA HIS A 144 -4.42 -14.77 -7.74
C HIS A 144 -3.72 -13.43 -7.95
N ARG A 145 -3.02 -12.96 -6.93
CA ARG A 145 -2.17 -11.77 -7.08
C ARG A 145 -1.12 -11.97 -8.15
N LEU A 146 -1.03 -11.06 -9.11
CA LEU A 146 -0.06 -11.17 -10.20
C LEU A 146 1.40 -11.17 -9.68
N LYS A 147 1.68 -10.36 -8.65
CA LYS A 147 3.03 -10.21 -8.08
C LYS A 147 3.44 -11.36 -7.15
N THR A 148 2.54 -11.83 -6.29
CA THR A 148 2.86 -12.79 -5.21
C THR A 148 2.34 -14.20 -5.48
N LYS A 149 1.46 -14.36 -6.47
CA LYS A 149 0.74 -15.59 -6.80
C LYS A 149 -0.12 -16.14 -5.66
N VAL A 150 -0.35 -15.33 -4.62
CA VAL A 150 -1.23 -15.67 -3.50
C VAL A 150 -2.67 -15.50 -3.93
N GLU A 151 -3.50 -16.48 -3.59
CA GLU A 151 -4.95 -16.42 -3.81
C GLU A 151 -5.59 -15.36 -2.91
N CYS A 152 -6.47 -14.55 -3.47
CA CYS A 152 -7.30 -13.58 -2.76
C CYS A 152 -8.76 -14.02 -2.87
N ARG A 153 -9.46 -13.99 -1.73
CA ARG A 153 -10.90 -14.24 -1.64
C ARG A 153 -11.55 -13.00 -1.02
N ILE A 154 -12.34 -12.30 -1.80
CA ILE A 154 -12.90 -11.00 -1.42
C ILE A 154 -14.41 -11.06 -1.59
N LYS A 155 -15.16 -10.89 -0.51
CA LYS A 155 -16.61 -10.77 -0.59
C LYS A 155 -16.98 -9.43 -1.24
N LEU A 156 -17.86 -9.49 -2.22
CA LEU A 156 -18.40 -8.30 -2.87
C LEU A 156 -19.50 -7.69 -1.99
N LEU A 157 -19.29 -6.46 -1.59
CA LEU A 157 -20.27 -5.63 -0.91
C LEU A 157 -21.18 -4.96 -1.96
N ASP A 158 -22.25 -4.28 -1.53
CA ASP A 158 -23.25 -3.67 -2.41
C ASP A 158 -22.65 -2.66 -3.42
N ILE A 159 -21.66 -1.87 -2.98
CA ILE A 159 -21.05 -0.84 -3.83
C ILE A 159 -20.29 -1.46 -5.01
N PRO A 160 -19.36 -2.41 -4.83
CA PRO A 160 -18.78 -3.16 -5.94
C PRO A 160 -19.78 -3.80 -6.85
N LEU A 161 -20.86 -4.41 -6.32
CA LEU A 161 -21.91 -5.04 -7.13
C LEU A 161 -22.62 -4.04 -8.03
N LYS A 162 -22.97 -2.86 -7.51
CA LYS A 162 -23.58 -1.77 -8.29
C LYS A 162 -22.65 -1.28 -9.39
N ILE A 163 -21.34 -1.18 -9.12
CA ILE A 163 -20.34 -0.77 -10.12
C ILE A 163 -20.21 -1.83 -11.21
N MET A 164 -20.18 -3.12 -10.86
CA MET A 164 -20.15 -4.21 -11.85
C MET A 164 -21.39 -4.17 -12.77
N GLU A 165 -22.58 -3.97 -12.21
CA GLU A 165 -23.80 -3.90 -13.01
C GLU A 165 -23.80 -2.66 -13.92
N LYS A 166 -23.33 -1.51 -13.42
CA LYS A 166 -23.21 -0.26 -14.19
C LYS A 166 -22.33 -0.39 -15.43
N TYR A 167 -21.23 -1.14 -15.32
CA TYR A 167 -20.23 -1.29 -16.40
C TYR A 167 -20.30 -2.66 -17.10
N LYS A 168 -21.40 -3.39 -16.91
CA LYS A 168 -21.62 -4.70 -17.52
C LYS A 168 -21.57 -4.62 -19.05
N GLY A 169 -20.70 -5.44 -19.63
CA GLY A 169 -20.52 -5.49 -21.09
C GLY A 169 -19.57 -4.42 -21.66
N GLU A 170 -19.01 -3.54 -20.85
CA GLU A 170 -18.02 -2.55 -21.33
C GLU A 170 -16.58 -3.09 -21.37
N GLY A 171 -16.34 -4.22 -20.72
CA GLY A 171 -15.03 -4.89 -20.77
C GLY A 171 -14.80 -5.55 -22.13
N THR A 172 -13.54 -5.56 -22.57
CA THR A 172 -13.10 -6.30 -23.75
C THR A 172 -12.47 -7.63 -23.35
N ASP A 173 -12.48 -8.62 -24.25
CA ASP A 173 -11.81 -9.91 -24.07
C ASP A 173 -12.28 -10.68 -22.81
N GLY A 174 -13.58 -10.61 -22.48
CA GLY A 174 -14.17 -11.27 -21.32
C GLY A 174 -13.85 -10.64 -19.96
N ARG A 175 -13.24 -9.47 -19.96
CA ARG A 175 -12.94 -8.70 -18.74
C ARG A 175 -14.18 -7.94 -18.26
N LEU A 176 -14.26 -7.68 -16.94
CA LEU A 176 -15.39 -6.93 -16.37
C LEU A 176 -15.29 -5.43 -16.64
N PHE A 177 -14.08 -4.89 -16.71
CA PHE A 177 -13.84 -3.45 -16.86
C PHE A 177 -12.80 -3.15 -17.92
N TYR A 178 -13.00 -2.06 -18.62
CA TYR A 178 -11.91 -1.38 -19.32
C TYR A 178 -11.06 -0.61 -18.31
N VAL A 179 -9.80 -0.99 -18.12
CA VAL A 179 -8.89 -0.31 -17.19
C VAL A 179 -7.85 0.52 -17.96
N PRO A 180 -7.93 1.86 -17.93
CA PRO A 180 -7.05 2.73 -18.67
C PRO A 180 -5.57 2.56 -18.28
N ALA A 181 -4.66 3.04 -19.13
CA ALA A 181 -3.23 3.10 -18.83
C ALA A 181 -2.96 3.94 -17.56
N THR A 182 -1.90 3.59 -16.83
CA THR A 182 -1.55 4.23 -15.54
C THR A 182 -1.46 5.75 -15.65
N SER A 183 -0.86 6.28 -16.72
CA SER A 183 -0.73 7.74 -16.94
C SER A 183 -2.09 8.42 -17.09
N SER A 184 -3.04 7.80 -17.78
CA SER A 184 -4.41 8.30 -17.94
C SER A 184 -5.16 8.29 -16.62
N LEU A 185 -5.09 7.18 -15.86
CA LEU A 185 -5.67 7.09 -14.52
C LEU A 185 -5.13 8.17 -13.58
N CYS A 186 -3.81 8.34 -13.52
CA CYS A 186 -3.18 9.36 -12.67
C CYS A 186 -3.65 10.77 -13.02
N ARG A 187 -3.76 11.09 -14.32
CA ARG A 187 -4.26 12.39 -14.78
C ARG A 187 -5.71 12.62 -14.39
N SER A 188 -6.57 11.63 -14.61
CA SER A 188 -7.99 11.70 -14.24
C SER A 188 -8.17 11.80 -12.73
N LEU A 189 -7.41 11.02 -11.93
CA LEU A 189 -7.48 11.07 -10.46
C LEU A 189 -7.03 12.42 -9.91
N LYS A 190 -6.04 13.07 -10.52
CA LYS A 190 -5.65 14.43 -10.14
C LYS A 190 -6.83 15.40 -10.31
N ILE A 191 -7.46 15.39 -11.49
CA ILE A 191 -8.64 16.24 -11.76
C ILE A 191 -9.79 15.96 -10.78
N ILE A 192 -10.06 14.68 -10.50
CA ILE A 192 -11.10 14.28 -9.53
C ILE A 192 -10.76 14.80 -8.14
N GLY A 193 -9.49 14.67 -7.71
CA GLY A 193 -9.02 15.20 -6.43
C GLY A 193 -9.22 16.71 -6.31
N ASP A 194 -8.89 17.45 -7.37
CA ASP A 194 -9.07 18.91 -7.45
C ASP A 194 -10.56 19.28 -7.38
N ILE A 195 -11.45 18.61 -8.15
CA ILE A 195 -12.92 18.84 -8.11
C ILE A 195 -13.49 18.53 -6.73
N CYS A 196 -13.02 17.45 -6.08
CA CYS A 196 -13.45 17.08 -4.74
C CYS A 196 -12.82 17.97 -3.65
N GLY A 197 -11.90 18.88 -3.95
CA GLY A 197 -11.18 19.68 -2.96
C GLY A 197 -10.50 18.79 -1.92
N LEU A 198 -9.78 17.75 -2.36
CA LEU A 198 -9.02 16.89 -1.48
C LEU A 198 -7.63 17.49 -1.24
N ASP A 199 -7.22 17.62 0.03
CA ASP A 199 -5.91 18.17 0.42
C ASP A 199 -4.73 17.22 0.13
N CYS A 200 -4.95 16.20 -0.69
CA CYS A 200 -3.93 15.20 -1.03
C CYS A 200 -3.93 14.88 -2.51
N HIS A 201 -2.75 14.55 -3.03
CA HIS A 201 -2.62 14.04 -4.39
C HIS A 201 -3.22 12.63 -4.47
N LEU A 202 -4.41 12.51 -5.10
CA LEU A 202 -5.11 11.25 -5.26
C LEU A 202 -4.35 10.33 -6.22
N THR A 203 -4.00 9.14 -5.78
CA THR A 203 -3.33 8.11 -6.59
C THR A 203 -4.14 6.82 -6.57
N TYR A 204 -4.09 6.04 -7.64
CA TYR A 204 -4.85 4.78 -7.69
C TYR A 204 -4.47 3.81 -6.56
N TYR A 205 -3.21 3.84 -6.11
CA TYR A 205 -2.73 2.99 -5.02
C TYR A 205 -3.38 3.33 -3.68
N MET A 206 -3.82 4.59 -3.48
CA MET A 206 -4.55 5.00 -2.27
C MET A 206 -5.86 4.23 -2.09
N ALA A 207 -6.52 3.79 -3.16
CA ALA A 207 -7.73 2.97 -3.06
C ALA A 207 -7.48 1.71 -2.23
N ARG A 208 -6.36 1.02 -2.50
CA ARG A 208 -5.99 -0.18 -1.74
C ARG A 208 -5.61 0.11 -0.29
N HIS A 209 -5.01 1.27 -0.01
CA HIS A 209 -4.76 1.72 1.35
C HIS A 209 -6.08 2.05 2.07
N THR A 210 -7.01 2.72 1.38
CA THR A 210 -8.36 3.02 1.88
C THR A 210 -9.13 1.74 2.23
N TYR A 211 -9.05 0.71 1.38
CA TYR A 211 -9.62 -0.61 1.68
C TYR A 211 -9.10 -1.17 3.00
N ALA A 212 -7.77 -1.25 3.15
CA ALA A 212 -7.17 -1.83 4.33
C ALA A 212 -7.48 -1.04 5.61
N THR A 213 -7.39 0.29 5.55
CA THR A 213 -7.49 1.15 6.72
C THR A 213 -8.94 1.52 7.02
N GLU A 214 -9.64 2.14 6.05
CA GLU A 214 -10.97 2.71 6.29
C GLU A 214 -12.07 1.66 6.20
N ILE A 215 -12.02 0.78 5.19
CA ILE A 215 -13.09 -0.21 5.02
C ILE A 215 -12.90 -1.42 5.94
N CYS A 216 -11.69 -1.87 6.18
CA CYS A 216 -11.46 -3.08 6.97
C CYS A 216 -11.07 -2.78 8.43
N LEU A 217 -9.90 -2.16 8.69
CA LEU A 217 -9.40 -1.97 10.05
C LEU A 217 -10.32 -1.10 10.91
N SER A 218 -10.85 -0.01 10.36
CA SER A 218 -11.77 0.89 11.08
C SER A 218 -13.09 0.21 11.46
N ASN A 219 -13.46 -0.85 10.74
CA ASN A 219 -14.64 -1.67 11.00
C ASN A 219 -14.32 -2.98 11.75
N GLY A 220 -13.13 -3.12 12.33
CA GLY A 220 -12.79 -4.21 13.23
C GLY A 220 -12.35 -5.51 12.55
N VAL A 221 -12.10 -5.50 11.23
CA VAL A 221 -11.57 -6.70 10.55
C VAL A 221 -10.13 -6.96 11.03
N PRO A 222 -9.81 -8.18 11.50
CA PRO A 222 -8.46 -8.52 11.95
C PRO A 222 -7.41 -8.35 10.85
N ILE A 223 -6.21 -7.94 11.23
CA ILE A 223 -5.13 -7.66 10.28
C ILE A 223 -4.69 -8.90 9.50
N GLU A 224 -4.78 -10.08 10.11
CA GLU A 224 -4.50 -11.37 9.48
C GLU A 224 -5.49 -11.66 8.36
N THR A 225 -6.78 -11.38 8.60
CA THR A 225 -7.85 -11.51 7.62
C THR A 225 -7.61 -10.54 6.45
N ILE A 226 -7.30 -9.28 6.74
CA ILE A 226 -6.98 -8.27 5.71
C ILE A 226 -5.76 -8.72 4.89
N SER A 227 -4.73 -9.24 5.53
CA SER A 227 -3.53 -9.74 4.86
C SER A 227 -3.86 -10.83 3.83
N ARG A 228 -4.74 -11.76 4.19
CA ARG A 228 -5.23 -12.81 3.28
C ARG A 228 -6.10 -12.23 2.16
N MET A 229 -7.07 -11.37 2.49
CA MET A 229 -7.95 -10.73 1.51
C MET A 229 -7.14 -9.92 0.48
N MET A 230 -6.07 -9.27 0.92
CA MET A 230 -5.17 -8.50 0.05
C MET A 230 -4.11 -9.36 -0.66
N GLY A 231 -4.01 -10.65 -0.37
CA GLY A 231 -3.02 -11.54 -0.97
C GLY A 231 -1.57 -11.17 -0.66
N HIS A 232 -1.29 -10.76 0.58
CA HIS A 232 0.06 -10.50 1.03
C HIS A 232 0.72 -11.83 1.45
N SER A 233 1.91 -12.10 0.91
CA SER A 233 2.72 -13.26 1.32
C SER A 233 3.38 -13.07 2.68
N ASN A 234 3.43 -11.85 3.20
CA ASN A 234 4.00 -11.50 4.50
C ASN A 234 3.12 -10.46 5.19
N ILE A 235 2.66 -10.76 6.40
CA ILE A 235 1.80 -9.89 7.21
C ILE A 235 2.43 -8.52 7.49
N ARG A 236 3.77 -8.42 7.54
CA ARG A 236 4.49 -7.14 7.69
C ARG A 236 4.07 -6.12 6.62
N THR A 237 3.70 -6.58 5.43
CA THR A 237 3.17 -5.72 4.36
C THR A 237 1.82 -5.11 4.72
N THR A 238 1.03 -5.80 5.57
CA THR A 238 -0.27 -5.31 6.06
C THR A 238 -0.12 -4.47 7.33
N GLN A 239 0.89 -4.75 8.15
CA GLN A 239 1.17 -3.99 9.38
C GLN A 239 1.45 -2.51 9.14
N ILE A 240 1.83 -2.13 7.91
CA ILE A 240 1.98 -0.72 7.54
C ILE A 240 0.67 0.08 7.65
N TYR A 241 -0.49 -0.59 7.59
CA TYR A 241 -1.81 0.02 7.76
C TYR A 241 -2.25 0.09 9.22
N ALA A 242 -1.62 -0.69 10.10
CA ALA A 242 -1.97 -0.81 11.51
C ALA A 242 -1.31 0.29 12.36
N GLU A 243 -1.40 1.56 11.95
CA GLU A 243 -1.17 2.64 12.91
C GLU A 243 -2.32 2.63 13.92
N ILE A 244 -2.06 2.02 15.08
CA ILE A 244 -3.01 1.99 16.19
C ILE A 244 -3.11 3.41 16.73
N THR A 245 -4.16 4.12 16.33
CA THR A 245 -4.46 5.45 16.89
C THR A 245 -5.00 5.29 18.31
N ASN A 246 -4.76 6.26 19.19
CA ASN A 246 -5.34 6.31 20.52
C ASN A 246 -6.89 6.22 20.48
N GLN A 247 -7.49 6.71 19.40
CA GLN A 247 -8.94 6.62 19.17
C GLN A 247 -9.39 5.17 18.94
N LYS A 248 -8.64 4.38 18.17
CA LYS A 248 -8.92 2.96 17.97
C LYS A 248 -8.79 2.17 19.27
N VAL A 249 -7.73 2.42 20.05
CA VAL A 249 -7.55 1.81 21.36
C VAL A 249 -8.76 2.09 22.26
N ARG A 250 -9.22 3.34 22.35
CA ARG A 250 -10.41 3.70 23.15
C ARG A 250 -11.67 2.98 22.67
N LYS A 251 -11.89 2.88 21.35
CA LYS A 251 -13.04 2.18 20.76
C LYS A 251 -13.00 0.68 21.08
N ASP A 252 -11.84 0.04 20.90
CA ASP A 252 -11.66 -1.39 21.14
C ASP A 252 -11.83 -1.72 22.64
N PHE A 253 -11.31 -0.88 23.55
CA PHE A 253 -11.53 -1.00 24.99
C PHE A 253 -12.99 -0.75 25.40
N GLY A 254 -13.71 0.16 24.73
CA GLY A 254 -15.15 0.35 24.94
C GLY A 254 -15.93 -0.92 24.64
N ILE A 255 -15.68 -1.55 23.49
CA ILE A 255 -16.31 -2.81 23.10
C ILE A 255 -15.95 -3.95 24.09
N LEU A 256 -14.68 -4.03 24.51
CA LEU A 256 -14.22 -5.01 25.48
C LEU A 256 -14.92 -4.81 26.84
N SER A 257 -15.00 -3.55 27.30
CA SER A 257 -15.68 -3.22 28.57
C SER A 257 -17.15 -3.63 28.57
N GLU A 258 -17.88 -3.36 27.47
CA GLU A 258 -19.27 -3.81 27.35
C GLU A 258 -19.41 -5.33 27.37
N LYS A 259 -18.55 -6.05 26.64
CA LYS A 259 -18.59 -7.52 26.59
C LYS A 259 -18.22 -8.20 27.91
N THR A 260 -17.40 -7.54 28.74
CA THR A 260 -16.93 -8.11 30.02
C THR A 260 -17.77 -7.71 31.20
N ARG A 261 -18.43 -6.55 31.15
CA ARG A 261 -19.21 -5.97 32.27
C ARG A 261 -20.24 -6.94 32.87
N ASN A 262 -20.97 -7.70 32.05
CA ASN A 262 -22.01 -8.62 32.47
C ASN A 262 -21.53 -10.08 32.59
N ARG A 263 -20.26 -10.34 32.27
CA ARG A 263 -19.70 -11.70 32.27
C ARG A 263 -18.86 -12.00 33.50
N TYR A 264 -18.29 -10.97 34.10
CA TYR A 264 -17.39 -11.08 35.22
C TYR A 264 -17.82 -10.08 36.31
N SER A 265 -18.06 -10.55 37.51
CA SER A 265 -18.27 -9.74 38.71
C SER A 265 -17.38 -10.25 39.82
N LEU A 266 -16.86 -9.34 40.62
CA LEU A 266 -16.24 -9.72 41.90
C LEU A 266 -17.37 -9.96 42.92
N PRO A 267 -17.21 -10.92 43.86
CA PRO A 267 -18.12 -11.03 45.01
C PRO A 267 -18.15 -9.68 45.73
N GLU A 268 -19.34 -9.24 46.13
CA GLU A 268 -19.46 -8.03 46.96
C GLU A 268 -18.59 -8.18 48.21
N ASP A 269 -17.87 -7.11 48.57
CA ASP A 269 -16.81 -7.10 49.57
C ASP A 269 -17.23 -7.64 50.94
N ASN A 270 -16.94 -8.91 51.18
CA ASN A 270 -16.65 -9.40 52.50
C ASN A 270 -15.15 -9.41 52.72
N MET A 271 -14.54 -8.23 52.74
CA MET A 271 -13.13 -8.14 53.19
C MET A 271 -13.10 -8.51 54.66
N PRO A 272 -12.39 -9.58 55.05
CA PRO A 272 -12.14 -9.83 56.48
C PRO A 272 -11.41 -8.59 57.02
N SER A 273 -11.91 -8.08 58.18
CA SER A 273 -11.30 -6.98 58.90
C SER A 273 -9.78 -7.22 59.02
N ARG A 274 -8.98 -6.27 58.60
CA ARG A 274 -7.51 -6.30 58.82
C ARG A 274 -7.29 -6.30 60.33
N VAL A 275 -6.97 -7.47 60.85
CA VAL A 275 -6.42 -7.59 62.22
C VAL A 275 -4.97 -7.15 62.07
N TYR A 276 -4.65 -5.97 62.64
CA TYR A 276 -3.27 -5.49 62.83
C TYR A 276 -2.66 -6.17 64.03
#